data_268f6c87f142a838eca06c8fb73aac01
#
_entry.id   268f6c87f142a838eca06c8fb73aac01
#
_cell.length_a   1.000
_cell.length_b   1.000
_cell.length_c   1.000
_cell.angle_alpha   90.00
_cell.angle_beta   90.00
_cell.angle_gamma   90.00
#
_symmetry.space_group_name_H-M   'P 1'
#
loop_
_entity.id
_entity.type
_entity.pdbx_description
1 polymer ?
#
loop_
_entity_poly.entity_id
_entity_poly.type
_entity_poly.pdbx_seq_one_letter_code
_entity_poly.pdbx_strand_id
1 'polypeptide(L)'
;MTISAGLGLAHFPFSSGRAFWRWVDLCESGGVDSIWQSDRLVSPIPNLEVMSVMAALAGGTKRIKFGMNVASLGHRDPFLTAKACATIDVLSEGRLLPAFGVGTARSDDYRARGVPTQGRGKRSAEALEIISKLWAEGTVTFKGTYYQYENATLAPQPVQRNLPLWVGGSAPAAIERTARWGTGWQAGLETPEEIAPVITAIKDRAAALGRTIDEDHYGAGFAFRFGSPEDPVAKAQGDALRARLGDQAEAMMAVGDSNIIMERLLAYHAAGAHKFILRPMAQDDDDMMVQTARLIKDVLPRVEALNQAAAA
;
A
#
# COMPACT_ATOMS: atom_id res chain seq x y z
N MET A 1 0.01 9.38 -18.95
CA MET A 1 -0.01 8.47 -17.78
C MET A 1 0.02 9.30 -16.51
N THR A 2 -0.77 8.97 -15.51
CA THR A 2 -1.02 9.85 -14.35
C THR A 2 -0.18 9.39 -13.15
N ILE A 3 0.54 10.30 -12.51
CA ILE A 3 1.20 10.09 -11.23
C ILE A 3 0.20 10.38 -10.11
N SER A 4 0.04 9.45 -9.18
CA SER A 4 -0.80 9.60 -7.99
C SER A 4 0.05 9.58 -6.72
N ALA A 5 0.01 10.66 -5.92
CA ALA A 5 0.78 10.77 -4.69
C ALA A 5 -0.13 10.66 -3.45
N GLY A 6 0.05 9.59 -2.71
CA GLY A 6 -0.59 9.33 -1.42
C GLY A 6 0.40 9.37 -0.27
N LEU A 7 -0.11 9.32 0.95
CA LEU A 7 0.68 9.28 2.17
C LEU A 7 0.53 7.94 2.90
N GLY A 8 1.61 7.44 3.46
CA GLY A 8 1.66 6.16 4.16
C GLY A 8 2.11 6.29 5.61
N LEU A 9 1.48 5.47 6.47
CA LEU A 9 1.86 5.31 7.87
C LEU A 9 2.45 3.93 8.10
N ALA A 10 3.72 3.87 8.50
CA ALA A 10 4.40 2.62 8.85
C ALA A 10 4.03 2.12 10.24
N HIS A 11 3.60 3.02 11.11
CA HIS A 11 3.11 2.81 12.47
C HIS A 11 2.12 3.94 12.80
N PHE A 12 1.56 3.96 14.00
CA PHE A 12 0.68 5.05 14.45
C PHE A 12 1.53 6.11 15.17
N PRO A 13 1.88 7.22 14.50
CA PRO A 13 2.80 8.22 15.04
C PRO A 13 2.12 9.31 15.87
N PHE A 14 0.80 9.27 16.00
CA PHE A 14 0.00 10.32 16.61
C PHE A 14 -0.17 10.11 18.12
N SER A 15 -0.20 11.21 18.86
CA SER A 15 -0.44 11.21 20.31
C SER A 15 -1.88 10.81 20.68
N SER A 16 -2.82 10.92 19.75
CA SER A 16 -4.23 10.62 19.97
C SER A 16 -4.99 10.35 18.67
N GLY A 17 -6.16 9.73 18.77
CA GLY A 17 -7.09 9.61 17.64
C GLY A 17 -7.55 10.96 17.09
N ARG A 18 -7.64 12.01 17.94
CA ARG A 18 -7.98 13.37 17.49
C ARG A 18 -6.86 13.95 16.61
N ALA A 19 -5.61 13.75 16.97
CA ALA A 19 -4.48 14.18 16.16
C ALA A 19 -4.43 13.46 14.81
N PHE A 20 -4.70 12.15 14.79
CA PHE A 20 -4.84 11.39 13.56
C PHE A 20 -5.93 11.97 12.65
N TRP A 21 -7.13 12.27 13.17
CA TRP A 21 -8.21 12.83 12.36
C TRP A 21 -7.90 14.23 11.84
N ARG A 22 -7.22 15.09 12.62
CA ARG A 22 -6.72 16.38 12.12
C ARG A 22 -5.79 16.21 10.92
N TRP A 23 -4.93 15.20 10.96
CA TRP A 23 -4.04 14.89 9.83
C TRP A 23 -4.82 14.35 8.63
N VAL A 24 -5.81 13.48 8.85
CA VAL A 24 -6.71 12.98 7.78
C VAL A 24 -7.46 14.13 7.13
N ASP A 25 -7.99 15.08 7.90
CA ASP A 25 -8.68 16.28 7.38
C ASP A 25 -7.75 17.16 6.53
N LEU A 26 -6.49 17.31 6.94
CA LEU A 26 -5.48 18.01 6.14
C LEU A 26 -5.22 17.28 4.80
N CYS A 27 -5.09 15.96 4.81
CA CYS A 27 -4.91 15.16 3.60
C CYS A 27 -6.14 15.24 2.68
N GLU A 28 -7.34 15.12 3.25
CA GLU A 28 -8.61 15.20 2.54
C GLU A 28 -8.78 16.55 1.83
N SER A 29 -8.60 17.65 2.56
CA SER A 29 -8.76 19.02 2.03
C SER A 29 -7.59 19.45 1.13
N GLY A 30 -6.40 18.92 1.38
CA GLY A 30 -5.17 19.30 0.68
C GLY A 30 -4.92 18.59 -0.66
N GLY A 31 -5.83 17.73 -1.12
CA GLY A 31 -5.70 17.09 -2.43
C GLY A 31 -4.78 15.86 -2.44
N VAL A 32 -4.39 15.31 -1.28
CA VAL A 32 -3.67 14.03 -1.22
C VAL A 32 -4.52 12.95 -1.88
N ASP A 33 -3.94 12.14 -2.77
CA ASP A 33 -4.69 11.12 -3.50
C ASP A 33 -5.21 10.02 -2.59
N SER A 34 -4.37 9.54 -1.68
CA SER A 34 -4.72 8.38 -0.85
C SER A 34 -3.95 8.32 0.46
N ILE A 35 -4.53 7.65 1.48
CA ILE A 35 -3.89 7.31 2.75
C ILE A 35 -3.68 5.80 2.82
N TRP A 36 -2.49 5.39 3.28
CA TRP A 36 -2.09 3.99 3.36
C TRP A 36 -1.62 3.62 4.75
N GLN A 37 -2.08 2.48 5.25
CA GLN A 37 -1.73 1.96 6.56
C GLN A 37 -1.01 0.63 6.44
N SER A 38 0.13 0.49 7.11
CA SER A 38 0.81 -0.80 7.26
C SER A 38 0.03 -1.74 8.17
N ASP A 39 0.10 -3.04 7.90
CA ASP A 39 -0.51 -4.08 8.72
C ASP A 39 0.51 -4.67 9.71
N ARG A 40 0.19 -4.60 10.99
CA ARG A 40 0.99 -5.18 12.06
C ARG A 40 0.09 -5.47 13.26
N LEU A 41 -0.03 -6.74 13.65
CA LEU A 41 -0.82 -7.14 14.83
C LEU A 41 0.00 -7.10 16.11
N VAL A 42 1.25 -7.55 16.05
CA VAL A 42 2.17 -7.59 17.18
C VAL A 42 3.33 -6.65 16.95
N SER A 43 3.41 -5.60 17.76
CA SER A 43 4.45 -4.59 17.64
C SER A 43 4.64 -3.87 18.99
N PRO A 44 5.90 -3.58 19.40
CA PRO A 44 6.17 -2.70 20.53
C PRO A 44 5.88 -1.22 20.20
N ILE A 45 5.78 -0.87 18.90
CA ILE A 45 5.43 0.46 18.43
C ILE A 45 3.93 0.47 18.12
N PRO A 46 3.17 1.51 18.51
CA PRO A 46 1.75 1.58 18.26
C PRO A 46 1.41 1.38 16.78
N ASN A 47 0.48 0.48 16.51
CA ASN A 47 -0.11 0.24 15.18
C ASN A 47 -1.60 0.02 15.36
N LEU A 48 -2.39 0.65 14.51
CA LEU A 48 -3.82 0.38 14.48
C LEU A 48 -4.09 -0.87 13.62
N GLU A 49 -5.14 -1.62 13.96
CA GLU A 49 -5.56 -2.75 13.13
C GLU A 49 -6.05 -2.25 11.77
N VAL A 50 -5.49 -2.79 10.70
CA VAL A 50 -5.59 -2.20 9.37
C VAL A 50 -7.02 -2.17 8.82
N MET A 51 -7.82 -3.22 9.02
CA MET A 51 -9.21 -3.25 8.50
C MET A 51 -10.11 -2.28 9.27
N SER A 52 -9.87 -2.11 10.58
CA SER A 52 -10.57 -1.14 11.41
C SER A 52 -10.28 0.30 10.97
N VAL A 53 -9.02 0.60 10.62
CA VAL A 53 -8.66 1.92 10.07
C VAL A 53 -9.32 2.14 8.71
N MET A 54 -9.33 1.14 7.81
CA MET A 54 -10.01 1.28 6.51
C MET A 54 -11.51 1.55 6.69
N ALA A 55 -12.18 0.86 7.62
CA ALA A 55 -13.59 1.09 7.93
C ALA A 55 -13.83 2.50 8.53
N ALA A 56 -12.94 2.97 9.41
CA ALA A 56 -13.01 4.31 9.97
C ALA A 56 -12.83 5.39 8.89
N LEU A 57 -11.84 5.24 8.00
CA LEU A 57 -11.62 6.15 6.88
C LEU A 57 -12.81 6.15 5.89
N ALA A 58 -13.46 5.00 5.67
CA ALA A 58 -14.65 4.90 4.82
C ALA A 58 -15.77 5.81 5.31
N GLY A 59 -16.03 5.83 6.64
CA GLY A 59 -17.07 6.67 7.23
C GLY A 59 -16.63 8.11 7.55
N GLY A 60 -15.34 8.33 7.76
CA GLY A 60 -14.79 9.61 8.21
C GLY A 60 -14.29 10.54 7.09
N THR A 61 -14.25 10.07 5.84
CA THR A 61 -13.75 10.84 4.68
C THR A 61 -14.76 10.79 3.52
N LYS A 62 -14.58 11.66 2.50
CA LYS A 62 -15.51 11.73 1.36
C LYS A 62 -14.83 11.58 0.00
N ARG A 63 -13.58 12.05 -0.14
CA ARG A 63 -12.85 12.11 -1.41
C ARG A 63 -11.64 11.18 -1.42
N ILE A 64 -10.84 11.22 -0.36
CA ILE A 64 -9.55 10.55 -0.32
C ILE A 64 -9.73 9.03 -0.43
N LYS A 65 -8.93 8.40 -1.27
CA LYS A 65 -8.81 6.94 -1.33
C LYS A 65 -7.97 6.46 -0.15
N PHE A 66 -8.10 5.19 0.18
CA PHE A 66 -7.31 4.63 1.26
C PHE A 66 -7.06 3.13 1.05
N GLY A 67 -5.95 2.63 1.56
CA GLY A 67 -5.55 1.25 1.34
C GLY A 67 -4.58 0.69 2.38
N MET A 68 -4.34 -0.60 2.27
CA MET A 68 -3.36 -1.30 3.09
C MET A 68 -2.01 -1.37 2.37
N ASN A 69 -0.90 -1.18 3.10
CA ASN A 69 0.44 -1.23 2.50
C ASN A 69 1.40 -2.16 3.28
N VAL A 70 1.26 -3.46 3.19
CA VAL A 70 0.18 -4.28 2.62
C VAL A 70 -0.38 -5.18 3.73
N ALA A 71 -1.66 -5.60 3.63
CA ALA A 71 -2.21 -6.54 4.60
C ALA A 71 -1.68 -7.96 4.35
N SER A 72 -1.33 -8.67 5.44
CA SER A 72 -0.75 -10.01 5.35
C SER A 72 -1.85 -11.09 5.26
N LEU A 73 -2.06 -11.65 4.08
CA LEU A 73 -3.07 -12.70 3.84
C LEU A 73 -2.74 -14.04 4.49
N GLY A 74 -1.46 -14.35 4.68
CA GLY A 74 -1.06 -15.68 5.13
C GLY A 74 -1.58 -16.09 6.51
N HIS A 75 -2.07 -15.16 7.32
CA HIS A 75 -2.68 -15.42 8.63
C HIS A 75 -4.12 -14.88 8.73
N ARG A 76 -4.75 -14.46 7.63
CA ARG A 76 -6.13 -13.98 7.58
C ARG A 76 -7.03 -15.00 6.88
N ASP A 77 -8.29 -15.07 7.31
CA ASP A 77 -9.31 -15.83 6.59
C ASP A 77 -9.69 -15.09 5.30
N PRO A 78 -9.65 -15.75 4.13
CA PRO A 78 -9.90 -15.08 2.85
C PRO A 78 -11.36 -14.66 2.66
N PHE A 79 -12.33 -15.44 3.15
CA PHE A 79 -13.73 -15.07 3.01
C PHE A 79 -14.08 -13.86 3.88
N LEU A 80 -13.64 -13.87 5.15
CA LEU A 80 -13.82 -12.73 6.05
C LEU A 80 -13.11 -11.48 5.51
N THR A 81 -11.92 -11.63 4.94
CA THR A 81 -11.16 -10.53 4.34
C THR A 81 -11.88 -9.96 3.10
N ALA A 82 -12.37 -10.83 2.22
CA ALA A 82 -13.16 -10.41 1.05
C ALA A 82 -14.43 -9.68 1.46
N LYS A 83 -15.12 -10.19 2.49
CA LYS A 83 -16.34 -9.58 3.04
C LYS A 83 -16.09 -8.22 3.68
N ALA A 84 -15.03 -8.10 4.46
CA ALA A 84 -14.64 -6.83 5.08
C ALA A 84 -14.31 -5.77 4.02
N CYS A 85 -13.50 -6.12 3.02
CA CYS A 85 -13.16 -5.23 1.92
C CYS A 85 -14.40 -4.79 1.12
N ALA A 86 -15.30 -5.73 0.76
CA ALA A 86 -16.55 -5.40 0.06
C ALA A 86 -17.42 -4.46 0.89
N THR A 87 -17.53 -4.68 2.21
CA THR A 87 -18.28 -3.81 3.12
C THR A 87 -17.67 -2.40 3.17
N ILE A 88 -16.35 -2.30 3.32
CA ILE A 88 -15.64 -1.02 3.37
C ILE A 88 -15.77 -0.29 2.03
N ASP A 89 -15.70 -1.01 0.92
CA ASP A 89 -15.86 -0.44 -0.42
C ASP A 89 -17.25 0.15 -0.62
N VAL A 90 -18.30 -0.56 -0.20
CA VAL A 90 -19.70 -0.06 -0.22
C VAL A 90 -19.83 1.17 0.66
N LEU A 91 -19.33 1.14 1.91
CA LEU A 91 -19.45 2.27 2.84
C LEU A 91 -18.65 3.50 2.40
N SER A 92 -17.62 3.30 1.62
CA SER A 92 -16.77 4.38 1.09
C SER A 92 -17.16 4.84 -0.32
N GLU A 93 -18.18 4.23 -0.92
CA GLU A 93 -18.57 4.53 -2.30
C GLU A 93 -17.42 4.34 -3.30
N GLY A 94 -16.66 3.24 -3.14
CA GLY A 94 -15.61 2.84 -4.09
C GLY A 94 -14.25 3.51 -3.89
N ARG A 95 -13.85 3.83 -2.66
CA ARG A 95 -12.54 4.47 -2.37
C ARG A 95 -11.49 3.53 -1.77
N LEU A 96 -11.82 2.28 -1.53
CA LEU A 96 -10.89 1.30 -0.98
C LEU A 96 -9.87 0.83 -2.04
N LEU A 97 -8.60 0.74 -1.66
CA LEU A 97 -7.49 0.22 -2.45
C LEU A 97 -6.83 -0.94 -1.69
N PRO A 98 -7.39 -2.15 -1.74
CA PRO A 98 -6.85 -3.28 -1.00
C PRO A 98 -5.54 -3.77 -1.61
N ALA A 99 -4.51 -3.91 -0.76
CA ALA A 99 -3.23 -4.46 -1.15
C ALA A 99 -2.78 -5.54 -0.16
N PHE A 100 -2.30 -6.66 -0.68
CA PHE A 100 -2.01 -7.86 0.09
C PHE A 100 -0.60 -8.39 -0.14
N GLY A 101 -0.04 -8.94 0.92
CA GLY A 101 1.24 -9.63 0.90
C GLY A 101 1.20 -10.92 1.70
N VAL A 102 2.34 -11.61 1.74
CA VAL A 102 2.48 -12.88 2.50
C VAL A 102 3.00 -12.68 3.92
N GLY A 103 3.41 -11.47 4.27
CA GLY A 103 4.16 -11.24 5.50
C GLY A 103 5.52 -11.95 5.52
N THR A 104 6.22 -11.84 6.63
CA THR A 104 7.54 -12.46 6.82
C THR A 104 7.46 -13.64 7.77
N ALA A 105 8.35 -14.64 7.60
CA ALA A 105 8.47 -15.77 8.51
C ALA A 105 8.91 -15.39 9.93
N ARG A 106 9.48 -14.18 10.09
CA ARG A 106 9.92 -13.64 11.37
C ARG A 106 8.84 -12.81 12.08
N SER A 107 7.64 -12.65 11.47
CA SER A 107 6.56 -11.88 12.06
C SER A 107 5.91 -12.62 13.23
N ASP A 108 5.85 -11.97 14.36
CA ASP A 108 5.12 -12.45 15.54
C ASP A 108 3.60 -12.53 15.30
N ASP A 109 3.10 -11.86 14.26
CA ASP A 109 1.69 -11.88 13.89
C ASP A 109 1.20 -13.30 13.59
N TYR A 110 2.01 -14.12 12.90
CA TYR A 110 1.69 -15.52 12.64
C TYR A 110 1.59 -16.33 13.95
N ARG A 111 2.53 -16.11 14.86
CA ARG A 111 2.53 -16.77 16.17
C ARG A 111 1.32 -16.38 17.01
N ALA A 112 1.01 -15.09 17.07
CA ALA A 112 -0.14 -14.59 17.80
C ALA A 112 -1.48 -15.11 17.25
N ARG A 113 -1.52 -15.38 15.96
CA ARG A 113 -2.69 -15.97 15.29
C ARG A 113 -2.73 -17.51 15.37
N GLY A 114 -1.73 -18.15 15.92
CA GLY A 114 -1.61 -19.62 15.93
C GLY A 114 -1.48 -20.24 14.54
N VAL A 115 -1.02 -19.47 13.54
CA VAL A 115 -0.91 -19.91 12.14
C VAL A 115 0.55 -20.22 11.81
N PRO A 116 0.88 -21.41 11.31
CA PRO A 116 2.23 -21.73 10.89
C PRO A 116 2.74 -20.82 9.77
N THR A 117 3.99 -20.37 9.87
CA THR A 117 4.65 -19.62 8.78
C THR A 117 5.01 -20.50 7.60
N GLN A 118 5.18 -21.80 7.82
CA GLN A 118 5.39 -22.78 6.77
C GLN A 118 4.18 -22.80 5.81
N GLY A 119 4.44 -22.80 4.52
CA GLY A 119 3.38 -22.79 3.50
C GLY A 119 2.65 -21.46 3.34
N ARG A 120 3.06 -20.36 4.05
CA ARG A 120 2.39 -19.03 3.99
C ARG A 120 2.20 -18.52 2.57
N GLY A 121 3.18 -18.75 1.66
CA GLY A 121 3.08 -18.33 0.27
C GLY A 121 1.99 -19.08 -0.51
N LYS A 122 1.87 -20.40 -0.30
CA LYS A 122 0.82 -21.22 -0.93
C LYS A 122 -0.56 -20.87 -0.35
N ARG A 123 -0.65 -20.71 0.97
CA ARG A 123 -1.87 -20.26 1.66
C ARG A 123 -2.34 -18.90 1.14
N SER A 124 -1.43 -17.94 0.98
CA SER A 124 -1.76 -16.64 0.40
C SER A 124 -2.18 -16.72 -1.06
N ALA A 125 -1.63 -17.65 -1.83
CA ALA A 125 -2.04 -17.87 -3.23
C ALA A 125 -3.49 -18.37 -3.31
N GLU A 126 -3.86 -19.38 -2.50
CA GLU A 126 -5.27 -19.84 -2.39
C GLU A 126 -6.19 -18.70 -1.93
N ALA A 127 -5.75 -17.91 -0.94
CA ALA A 127 -6.52 -16.76 -0.44
C ALA A 127 -6.76 -15.70 -1.52
N LEU A 128 -5.75 -15.33 -2.31
CA LEU A 128 -5.90 -14.39 -3.42
C LEU A 128 -6.86 -14.92 -4.49
N GLU A 129 -6.78 -16.21 -4.84
CA GLU A 129 -7.70 -16.83 -5.79
C GLU A 129 -9.15 -16.78 -5.28
N ILE A 130 -9.37 -17.13 -4.02
CA ILE A 130 -10.70 -17.08 -3.39
C ILE A 130 -11.26 -15.65 -3.39
N ILE A 131 -10.46 -14.67 -2.97
CA ILE A 131 -10.86 -13.26 -2.91
C ILE A 131 -11.19 -12.75 -4.32
N SER A 132 -10.36 -13.04 -5.31
CA SER A 132 -10.58 -12.60 -6.70
C SER A 132 -11.89 -13.16 -7.26
N LYS A 133 -12.18 -14.45 -7.02
CA LYS A 133 -13.44 -15.08 -7.44
C LYS A 133 -14.66 -14.50 -6.71
N LEU A 134 -14.57 -14.32 -5.40
CA LEU A 134 -15.66 -13.73 -4.62
C LEU A 134 -16.05 -12.32 -5.10
N TRP A 135 -15.05 -11.49 -5.45
CA TRP A 135 -15.32 -10.14 -5.96
C TRP A 135 -15.78 -10.12 -7.42
N ALA A 136 -15.39 -11.10 -8.23
CA ALA A 136 -15.79 -11.17 -9.64
C ALA A 136 -17.13 -11.90 -9.84
N GLU A 137 -17.34 -13.00 -9.13
CA GLU A 137 -18.43 -13.96 -9.38
C GLU A 137 -19.50 -13.94 -8.27
N GLY A 138 -19.18 -13.41 -7.10
CA GLY A 138 -20.07 -13.34 -5.93
C GLY A 138 -20.22 -14.65 -5.17
N THR A 139 -19.92 -15.79 -5.76
CA THR A 139 -20.01 -17.11 -5.12
C THR A 139 -18.78 -17.94 -5.47
N VAL A 140 -18.27 -18.66 -4.49
CA VAL A 140 -17.11 -19.54 -4.69
C VAL A 140 -17.35 -20.94 -4.16
N THR A 141 -17.01 -21.93 -4.97
CA THR A 141 -16.70 -23.30 -4.54
C THR A 141 -15.22 -23.51 -4.75
N PHE A 142 -14.50 -23.86 -3.70
CA PHE A 142 -13.05 -23.98 -3.70
C PHE A 142 -12.61 -25.19 -2.87
N LYS A 143 -11.71 -26.02 -3.43
CA LYS A 143 -11.13 -27.19 -2.76
C LYS A 143 -9.61 -27.08 -2.82
N GLY A 144 -9.04 -26.34 -1.88
CA GLY A 144 -7.60 -26.15 -1.76
C GLY A 144 -6.98 -27.00 -0.65
N THR A 145 -5.69 -26.78 -0.44
CA THR A 145 -4.94 -27.41 0.65
C THR A 145 -5.23 -26.75 1.99
N TYR A 146 -5.46 -25.43 1.98
CA TYR A 146 -5.62 -24.62 3.18
C TYR A 146 -7.06 -24.16 3.40
N TYR A 147 -7.82 -24.02 2.33
CA TYR A 147 -9.20 -23.53 2.39
C TYR A 147 -10.14 -24.40 1.58
N GLN A 148 -11.35 -24.57 2.11
CA GLN A 148 -12.41 -25.33 1.45
C GLN A 148 -13.73 -24.55 1.63
N TYR A 149 -14.38 -24.26 0.51
CA TYR A 149 -15.68 -23.59 0.47
C TYR A 149 -16.60 -24.31 -0.49
N GLU A 150 -17.88 -24.38 -0.16
CA GLU A 150 -18.93 -24.94 -1.01
C GLU A 150 -20.05 -23.91 -1.14
N ASN A 151 -20.25 -23.40 -2.36
CA ASN A 151 -21.28 -22.41 -2.69
C ASN A 151 -21.30 -21.20 -1.72
N ALA A 152 -20.13 -20.77 -1.27
CA ALA A 152 -20.01 -19.65 -0.34
C ALA A 152 -20.25 -18.32 -1.08
N THR A 153 -21.33 -17.63 -0.72
CA THR A 153 -21.79 -16.40 -1.40
C THR A 153 -21.46 -15.17 -0.60
N LEU A 154 -20.91 -14.15 -1.28
CA LEU A 154 -20.57 -12.85 -0.75
C LEU A 154 -21.60 -11.80 -1.21
N ALA A 155 -22.30 -11.19 -0.26
CA ALA A 155 -23.22 -10.06 -0.47
C ALA A 155 -23.14 -9.08 0.72
N PRO A 156 -23.08 -7.74 0.51
CA PRO A 156 -23.07 -7.10 -0.81
C PRO A 156 -21.77 -7.37 -1.58
N GLN A 157 -21.82 -7.20 -2.89
CA GLN A 157 -20.65 -7.12 -3.74
C GLN A 157 -19.97 -5.74 -3.59
N PRO A 158 -18.68 -5.60 -3.89
CA PRO A 158 -18.04 -4.29 -3.98
C PRO A 158 -18.78 -3.34 -4.95
N VAL A 159 -18.75 -2.04 -4.66
CA VAL A 159 -19.27 -1.01 -5.56
C VAL A 159 -18.35 -0.86 -6.77
N GLN A 160 -17.04 -0.92 -6.54
CA GLN A 160 -16.06 -0.96 -7.62
C GLN A 160 -16.24 -2.27 -8.40
N ARG A 161 -16.67 -2.19 -9.65
CA ARG A 161 -16.92 -3.37 -10.50
C ARG A 161 -15.70 -4.30 -10.60
N ASN A 162 -14.51 -3.73 -10.53
CA ASN A 162 -13.24 -4.44 -10.44
C ASN A 162 -12.50 -3.88 -9.22
N LEU A 163 -12.93 -4.27 -8.01
CA LEU A 163 -12.24 -3.84 -6.79
C LEU A 163 -10.75 -4.16 -6.92
N PRO A 164 -9.87 -3.16 -6.82
CA PRO A 164 -8.44 -3.38 -6.98
C PRO A 164 -7.92 -4.48 -6.06
N LEU A 165 -7.12 -5.40 -6.60
CA LEU A 165 -6.45 -6.45 -5.86
C LEU A 165 -4.94 -6.28 -6.07
N TRP A 166 -4.33 -5.46 -5.24
CA TRP A 166 -2.90 -5.22 -5.34
C TRP A 166 -2.11 -6.28 -4.58
N VAL A 167 -0.95 -6.64 -5.12
CA VAL A 167 -0.08 -7.66 -4.50
C VAL A 167 1.30 -7.07 -4.25
N GLY A 168 1.81 -7.26 -3.03
CA GLY A 168 3.15 -6.82 -2.65
C GLY A 168 4.20 -7.91 -2.76
N GLY A 169 5.45 -7.46 -2.99
CA GLY A 169 6.65 -8.27 -3.00
C GLY A 169 7.23 -8.53 -4.39
N SER A 170 8.54 -8.76 -4.43
CA SER A 170 9.38 -8.86 -5.66
C SER A 170 9.91 -10.26 -5.95
N ALA A 171 9.75 -11.21 -5.04
CA ALA A 171 10.19 -12.59 -5.26
C ALA A 171 9.42 -13.26 -6.42
N PRO A 172 10.00 -14.24 -7.15
CA PRO A 172 9.33 -14.91 -8.28
C PRO A 172 7.92 -15.41 -7.97
N ALA A 173 7.69 -15.92 -6.76
CA ALA A 173 6.37 -16.36 -6.35
C ALA A 173 5.39 -15.18 -6.11
N ALA A 174 5.86 -13.97 -5.82
CA ALA A 174 5.02 -12.78 -5.72
C ALA A 174 4.66 -12.26 -7.13
N ILE A 175 5.62 -12.25 -8.05
CA ILE A 175 5.42 -11.94 -9.47
C ILE A 175 4.32 -12.86 -10.04
N GLU A 176 4.42 -14.17 -9.81
CA GLU A 176 3.41 -15.14 -10.26
C GLU A 176 2.01 -14.85 -9.68
N ARG A 177 1.91 -14.53 -8.37
CA ARG A 177 0.64 -14.16 -7.73
C ARG A 177 0.05 -12.88 -8.30
N THR A 178 0.88 -11.86 -8.49
CA THR A 178 0.46 -10.60 -9.10
C THR A 178 -0.07 -10.83 -10.51
N ALA A 179 0.67 -11.55 -11.33
CA ALA A 179 0.30 -11.84 -12.71
C ALA A 179 -1.01 -12.65 -12.82
N ARG A 180 -1.26 -13.59 -11.90
CA ARG A 180 -2.46 -14.43 -11.92
C ARG A 180 -3.72 -13.73 -11.42
N TRP A 181 -3.63 -13.03 -10.30
CA TRP A 181 -4.81 -12.52 -9.58
C TRP A 181 -4.78 -11.03 -9.34
N GLY A 182 -3.59 -10.40 -9.38
CA GLY A 182 -3.45 -8.98 -9.12
C GLY A 182 -4.05 -8.10 -10.21
N THR A 183 -4.57 -6.96 -9.81
CA THR A 183 -4.88 -5.83 -10.69
C THR A 183 -3.83 -4.73 -10.58
N GLY A 184 -2.88 -4.87 -9.66
CA GLY A 184 -1.79 -3.95 -9.42
C GLY A 184 -0.68 -4.57 -8.59
N TRP A 185 0.44 -3.89 -8.52
CA TRP A 185 1.60 -4.31 -7.75
C TRP A 185 2.11 -3.17 -6.88
N GLN A 186 2.53 -3.51 -5.65
CA GLN A 186 3.13 -2.56 -4.71
C GLN A 186 4.53 -3.00 -4.33
N ALA A 187 5.53 -2.17 -4.66
CA ALA A 187 6.88 -2.32 -4.16
C ALA A 187 6.93 -2.24 -2.63
N GLY A 188 7.81 -2.99 -2.01
CA GLY A 188 8.07 -2.94 -0.58
C GLY A 188 9.21 -1.98 -0.23
N LEU A 189 10.44 -2.44 -0.43
CA LEU A 189 11.66 -1.70 -0.11
C LEU A 189 12.66 -1.77 -1.28
N GLU A 190 12.17 -1.97 -2.48
CA GLU A 190 12.96 -2.01 -3.70
C GLU A 190 13.31 -0.58 -4.15
N THR A 191 14.54 -0.40 -4.64
CA THR A 191 15.01 0.84 -5.24
C THR A 191 14.42 1.07 -6.64
N PRO A 192 14.56 2.25 -7.26
CA PRO A 192 14.15 2.46 -8.65
C PRO A 192 14.72 1.43 -9.63
N GLU A 193 16.00 1.07 -9.46
CA GLU A 193 16.69 0.11 -10.31
C GLU A 193 16.14 -1.32 -10.11
N GLU A 194 15.66 -1.63 -8.92
CA GLU A 194 15.12 -2.95 -8.58
C GLU A 194 13.66 -3.13 -9.00
N ILE A 195 12.85 -2.05 -9.02
CA ILE A 195 11.44 -2.18 -9.42
C ILE A 195 11.25 -2.41 -10.93
N ALA A 196 12.10 -1.83 -11.77
CA ALA A 196 11.96 -1.91 -13.23
C ALA A 196 11.93 -3.37 -13.73
N PRO A 197 12.90 -4.26 -13.36
CA PRO A 197 12.87 -5.65 -13.78
C PRO A 197 11.69 -6.44 -13.17
N VAL A 198 11.22 -6.08 -11.97
CA VAL A 198 10.05 -6.72 -11.36
C VAL A 198 8.78 -6.37 -12.12
N ILE A 199 8.57 -5.10 -12.46
CA ILE A 199 7.44 -4.63 -13.25
C ILE A 199 7.43 -5.33 -14.62
N THR A 200 8.56 -5.39 -15.30
CA THR A 200 8.71 -6.10 -16.59
C THR A 200 8.31 -7.57 -16.45
N ALA A 201 8.87 -8.27 -15.45
CA ALA A 201 8.55 -9.68 -15.23
C ALA A 201 7.06 -9.93 -14.90
N ILE A 202 6.40 -9.00 -14.18
CA ILE A 202 4.96 -9.08 -13.93
C ILE A 202 4.17 -8.92 -15.24
N LYS A 203 4.51 -7.92 -16.06
CA LYS A 203 3.86 -7.66 -17.36
C LYS A 203 3.99 -8.85 -18.30
N ASP A 204 5.20 -9.37 -18.47
CA ASP A 204 5.48 -10.53 -19.32
C ASP A 204 4.70 -11.77 -18.84
N ARG A 205 4.68 -11.99 -17.52
CA ARG A 205 3.96 -13.12 -16.95
C ARG A 205 2.45 -12.95 -17.07
N ALA A 206 1.91 -11.77 -16.86
CA ALA A 206 0.48 -11.48 -17.06
C ALA A 206 0.08 -11.69 -18.53
N ALA A 207 0.87 -11.17 -19.48
CA ALA A 207 0.64 -11.38 -20.91
C ALA A 207 0.64 -12.86 -21.30
N ALA A 208 1.58 -13.66 -20.76
CA ALA A 208 1.61 -15.11 -20.95
C ALA A 208 0.37 -15.84 -20.39
N LEU A 209 -0.37 -15.21 -19.48
CA LEU A 209 -1.63 -15.69 -18.92
C LEU A 209 -2.87 -15.09 -19.60
N GLY A 210 -2.68 -14.33 -20.68
CA GLY A 210 -3.77 -13.63 -21.38
C GLY A 210 -4.37 -12.46 -20.58
N ARG A 211 -3.58 -11.85 -19.68
CA ARG A 211 -4.01 -10.74 -18.82
C ARG A 211 -3.16 -9.49 -19.06
N THR A 212 -3.72 -8.35 -18.74
CA THR A 212 -3.02 -7.06 -18.65
C THR A 212 -3.24 -6.47 -17.27
N ILE A 213 -2.30 -5.67 -16.81
CA ILE A 213 -2.40 -4.82 -15.62
C ILE A 213 -2.18 -3.39 -16.12
N ASP A 214 -3.06 -2.48 -15.73
CA ASP A 214 -3.01 -1.09 -16.16
C ASP A 214 -1.68 -0.43 -15.74
N GLU A 215 -1.14 0.42 -16.59
CA GLU A 215 0.18 1.03 -16.39
C GLU A 215 0.27 1.86 -15.10
N ASP A 216 -0.81 2.49 -14.69
CA ASP A 216 -0.91 3.28 -13.46
C ASP A 216 -1.13 2.44 -12.19
N HIS A 217 -1.19 1.12 -12.32
CA HIS A 217 -1.35 0.17 -11.22
C HIS A 217 -0.04 -0.44 -10.70
N TYR A 218 1.07 0.25 -10.90
CA TYR A 218 2.37 -0.10 -10.30
C TYR A 218 2.76 0.95 -9.27
N GLY A 219 2.95 0.53 -8.02
CA GLY A 219 3.18 1.42 -6.90
C GLY A 219 4.57 1.27 -6.28
N ALA A 220 5.10 2.38 -5.79
CA ALA A 220 6.32 2.43 -4.99
C ALA A 220 6.20 3.48 -3.88
N GLY A 221 7.18 3.56 -3.00
CA GLY A 221 7.16 4.58 -1.95
C GLY A 221 8.50 4.72 -1.25
N PHE A 222 8.72 5.91 -0.72
CA PHE A 222 9.90 6.25 0.05
C PHE A 222 9.54 7.15 1.23
N ALA A 223 10.45 7.27 2.19
CA ALA A 223 10.30 8.23 3.29
C ALA A 223 10.75 9.61 2.84
N PHE A 224 10.10 10.66 3.33
CA PHE A 224 10.52 12.02 3.00
C PHE A 224 10.53 12.94 4.22
N ARG A 225 11.40 13.95 4.17
CA ARG A 225 11.42 15.06 5.13
C ARG A 225 11.86 16.34 4.43
N PHE A 226 11.09 17.38 4.64
CA PHE A 226 11.52 18.73 4.32
C PHE A 226 12.42 19.26 5.43
N GLY A 227 13.66 19.57 5.11
CA GLY A 227 14.63 20.03 6.07
C GLY A 227 16.06 19.70 5.64
N SER A 228 16.98 19.85 6.58
CA SER A 228 18.38 19.46 6.36
C SER A 228 18.57 17.96 6.62
N PRO A 229 19.47 17.26 5.90
CA PRO A 229 19.92 15.93 6.27
C PRO A 229 20.54 15.87 7.69
N GLU A 230 21.02 16.99 8.20
CA GLU A 230 21.55 17.11 9.57
C GLU A 230 20.47 17.29 10.64
N ASP A 231 19.19 17.41 10.23
CA ASP A 231 18.05 17.44 11.15
C ASP A 231 18.05 16.17 12.03
N PRO A 232 17.91 16.30 13.36
CA PRO A 232 17.95 15.15 14.27
C PRO A 232 16.95 14.04 13.91
N VAL A 233 15.76 14.39 13.43
CA VAL A 233 14.74 13.42 13.01
C VAL A 233 15.16 12.70 11.73
N ALA A 234 15.64 13.45 10.73
CA ALA A 234 16.16 12.88 9.49
C ALA A 234 17.30 11.91 9.78
N LYS A 235 18.23 12.31 10.65
CA LYS A 235 19.39 11.51 11.03
C LYS A 235 18.99 10.23 11.76
N ALA A 236 18.17 10.33 12.79
CA ALA A 236 17.73 9.17 13.59
C ALA A 236 16.93 8.15 12.74
N GLN A 237 16.00 8.62 11.91
CA GLN A 237 15.21 7.74 11.04
C GLN A 237 16.04 7.19 9.87
N GLY A 238 16.94 8.01 9.32
CA GLY A 238 17.89 7.59 8.29
C GLY A 238 18.85 6.51 8.79
N ASP A 239 19.40 6.66 9.99
CA ASP A 239 20.28 5.67 10.61
C ASP A 239 19.56 4.35 10.88
N ALA A 240 18.30 4.41 11.35
CA ALA A 240 17.46 3.23 11.52
C ALA A 240 17.18 2.52 10.19
N LEU A 241 16.99 3.28 9.12
CA LEU A 241 16.79 2.74 7.78
C LEU A 241 18.08 2.12 7.23
N ARG A 242 19.23 2.78 7.40
CA ARG A 242 20.56 2.26 7.02
C ARG A 242 20.92 0.98 7.78
N ALA A 243 20.63 0.93 9.07
CA ALA A 243 20.83 -0.28 9.87
C ALA A 243 20.01 -1.48 9.36
N ARG A 244 18.88 -1.22 8.72
CA ARG A 244 18.00 -2.26 8.17
C ARG A 244 18.34 -2.63 6.72
N LEU A 245 18.71 -1.67 5.88
CA LEU A 245 18.77 -1.80 4.41
C LEU A 245 20.19 -1.58 3.85
N GLY A 246 21.16 -1.17 4.68
CA GLY A 246 22.50 -0.81 4.18
C GLY A 246 22.42 0.35 3.17
N ASP A 247 23.16 0.22 2.09
CA ASP A 247 23.30 1.25 1.05
C ASP A 247 21.96 1.56 0.32
N GLN A 248 21.03 0.62 0.30
CA GLN A 248 19.69 0.84 -0.29
C GLN A 248 18.87 1.90 0.45
N ALA A 249 19.21 2.23 1.70
CA ALA A 249 18.49 3.21 2.51
C ALA A 249 18.41 4.58 1.83
N GLU A 250 19.46 5.00 1.12
CA GLU A 250 19.51 6.31 0.44
C GLU A 250 18.46 6.40 -0.67
N ALA A 251 18.19 5.30 -1.40
CA ALA A 251 17.12 5.26 -2.40
C ALA A 251 15.72 5.28 -1.78
N MET A 252 15.60 4.84 -0.52
CA MET A 252 14.32 4.70 0.18
C MET A 252 13.91 5.95 0.97
N MET A 253 14.68 7.04 0.87
CA MET A 253 14.36 8.32 1.53
C MET A 253 14.73 9.52 0.66
N ALA A 254 14.07 10.66 0.90
CA ALA A 254 14.35 11.95 0.30
C ALA A 254 14.29 13.03 1.39
N VAL A 255 15.44 13.60 1.74
CA VAL A 255 15.54 14.65 2.76
C VAL A 255 16.09 15.89 2.10
N GLY A 256 15.34 17.00 2.15
CA GLY A 256 15.73 18.24 1.50
C GLY A 256 14.57 19.18 1.21
N ASP A 257 14.63 19.86 0.09
CA ASP A 257 13.54 20.68 -0.43
C ASP A 257 12.61 19.86 -1.37
N SER A 258 11.65 20.55 -1.96
CA SER A 258 10.73 19.91 -2.91
C SER A 258 11.41 19.37 -4.17
N ASN A 259 12.61 19.87 -4.55
CA ASN A 259 13.34 19.36 -5.71
C ASN A 259 13.88 17.97 -5.43
N ILE A 260 14.47 17.74 -4.26
CA ILE A 260 14.98 16.44 -3.83
C ILE A 260 13.87 15.40 -3.76
N ILE A 261 12.68 15.79 -3.22
CA ILE A 261 11.53 14.88 -3.15
C ILE A 261 11.00 14.56 -4.55
N MET A 262 10.90 15.57 -5.44
CA MET A 262 10.49 15.36 -6.83
C MET A 262 11.48 14.53 -7.61
N GLU A 263 12.79 14.75 -7.45
CA GLU A 263 13.83 13.95 -8.09
C GLU A 263 13.68 12.46 -7.75
N ARG A 264 13.48 12.14 -6.46
CA ARG A 264 13.24 10.77 -6.01
C ARG A 264 11.96 10.18 -6.60
N LEU A 265 10.87 10.95 -6.61
CA LEU A 265 9.61 10.55 -7.19
C LEU A 265 9.75 10.25 -8.69
N LEU A 266 10.44 11.12 -9.42
CA LEU A 266 10.66 10.95 -10.86
C LEU A 266 11.59 9.79 -11.18
N ALA A 267 12.58 9.48 -10.33
CA ALA A 267 13.43 8.30 -10.49
C ALA A 267 12.59 7.00 -10.44
N TYR A 268 11.70 6.88 -9.45
CA TYR A 268 10.77 5.75 -9.37
C TYR A 268 9.75 5.75 -10.53
N HIS A 269 9.28 6.93 -10.95
CA HIS A 269 8.36 7.03 -12.09
C HIS A 269 9.01 6.57 -13.39
N ALA A 270 10.25 6.97 -13.65
CA ALA A 270 11.02 6.52 -14.81
C ALA A 270 11.25 4.99 -14.80
N ALA A 271 11.28 4.38 -13.61
CA ALA A 271 11.36 2.93 -13.44
C ALA A 271 10.01 2.20 -13.56
N GLY A 272 8.91 2.93 -13.82
CA GLY A 272 7.57 2.40 -14.09
C GLY A 272 6.57 2.48 -12.92
N ALA A 273 6.88 3.17 -11.84
CA ALA A 273 5.91 3.40 -10.77
C ALA A 273 5.03 4.62 -11.07
N HIS A 274 3.73 4.50 -10.83
CA HIS A 274 2.74 5.55 -11.04
C HIS A 274 1.97 5.91 -9.77
N LYS A 275 1.82 4.97 -8.84
CA LYS A 275 1.17 5.16 -7.55
C LYS A 275 2.21 5.28 -6.45
N PHE A 276 2.24 6.42 -5.77
CA PHE A 276 3.24 6.68 -4.75
C PHE A 276 2.64 6.66 -3.34
N ILE A 277 3.35 6.01 -2.42
CA ILE A 277 3.07 5.97 -0.98
C ILE A 277 4.23 6.64 -0.26
N LEU A 278 4.11 7.95 -0.06
CA LEU A 278 5.14 8.76 0.55
C LEU A 278 4.98 8.75 2.08
N ARG A 279 6.05 8.51 2.82
CA ARG A 279 6.01 8.40 4.28
C ARG A 279 6.69 9.61 4.93
N PRO A 280 5.94 10.49 5.60
CA PRO A 280 6.53 11.61 6.32
C PRO A 280 7.45 11.12 7.45
N MET A 281 8.67 11.62 7.51
CA MET A 281 9.58 11.44 8.64
C MET A 281 9.29 12.56 9.64
N ALA A 282 8.48 12.28 10.64
CA ALA A 282 8.04 13.24 11.64
C ALA A 282 8.35 12.75 13.06
N GLN A 283 8.54 13.68 14.00
CA GLN A 283 8.84 13.38 15.41
C GLN A 283 7.58 13.39 16.29
N ASP A 284 6.59 14.20 15.93
CA ASP A 284 5.36 14.43 16.70
C ASP A 284 4.21 14.87 15.78
N ASP A 285 3.05 15.14 16.39
CA ASP A 285 1.82 15.54 15.69
C ASP A 285 2.00 16.82 14.88
N ASP A 286 2.66 17.84 15.44
CA ASP A 286 2.81 19.13 14.78
C ASP A 286 3.82 19.06 13.62
N ASP A 287 4.92 18.33 13.80
CA ASP A 287 5.87 18.08 12.72
C ASP A 287 5.22 17.25 11.59
N MET A 288 4.39 16.26 11.92
CA MET A 288 3.61 15.52 10.93
C MET A 288 2.71 16.45 10.10
N MET A 289 2.03 17.38 10.74
CA MET A 289 1.20 18.38 10.05
C MET A 289 2.05 19.29 9.15
N VAL A 290 3.22 19.75 9.63
CA VAL A 290 4.15 20.61 8.87
C VAL A 290 4.68 19.88 7.63
N GLN A 291 5.18 18.65 7.78
CA GLN A 291 5.70 17.87 6.68
C GLN A 291 4.63 17.59 5.62
N THR A 292 3.43 17.25 6.07
CA THR A 292 2.27 17.00 5.18
C THR A 292 1.83 18.30 4.46
N ALA A 293 1.71 19.41 5.16
CA ALA A 293 1.32 20.69 4.57
C ALA A 293 2.35 21.16 3.51
N ARG A 294 3.64 20.96 3.76
CA ARG A 294 4.69 21.26 2.78
C ARG A 294 4.60 20.37 1.55
N LEU A 295 4.35 19.07 1.70
CA LEU A 295 4.12 18.16 0.56
C LEU A 295 2.96 18.66 -0.29
N ILE A 296 1.83 19.00 0.35
CA ILE A 296 0.63 19.51 -0.33
C ILE A 296 0.94 20.79 -1.11
N LYS A 297 1.65 21.72 -0.48
CA LYS A 297 1.94 23.03 -1.06
C LYS A 297 3.02 22.98 -2.15
N ASP A 298 4.10 22.24 -1.92
CA ASP A 298 5.34 22.39 -2.67
C ASP A 298 5.57 21.24 -3.69
N VAL A 299 4.87 20.09 -3.52
CA VAL A 299 5.07 18.88 -4.36
C VAL A 299 3.83 18.54 -5.18
N LEU A 300 2.63 18.46 -4.55
CA LEU A 300 1.42 18.03 -5.27
C LEU A 300 1.08 18.90 -6.49
N PRO A 301 1.22 20.23 -6.48
CA PRO A 301 0.97 21.04 -7.67
C PRO A 301 1.93 20.73 -8.82
N ARG A 302 3.17 20.34 -8.52
CA ARG A 302 4.16 19.94 -9.53
C ARG A 302 3.81 18.59 -10.15
N VAL A 303 3.31 17.65 -9.34
CA VAL A 303 2.79 16.35 -9.80
C VAL A 303 1.58 16.57 -10.72
N GLU A 304 0.67 17.46 -10.34
CA GLU A 304 -0.49 17.80 -11.15
C GLU A 304 -0.09 18.43 -12.51
N ALA A 305 0.87 19.35 -12.50
CA ALA A 305 1.39 19.95 -13.72
C ALA A 305 2.02 18.93 -14.68
N LEU A 306 2.74 17.92 -14.14
CA LEU A 306 3.27 16.81 -14.94
C LEU A 306 2.15 15.96 -15.54
N ASN A 307 1.09 15.67 -14.78
CA ASN A 307 -0.05 14.92 -15.26
C ASN A 307 -0.80 15.66 -16.39
N GLN A 308 -0.97 16.97 -16.26
CA GLN A 308 -1.59 17.81 -17.28
C GLN A 308 -0.75 17.85 -18.56
N ALA A 309 0.57 18.00 -18.44
CA ALA A 309 1.48 17.99 -19.57
C ALA A 309 1.52 16.64 -20.30
N ALA A 310 1.34 15.52 -19.58
CA ALA A 310 1.29 14.18 -20.16
C ALA A 310 -0.07 13.85 -20.84
N ALA A 311 -1.12 14.61 -20.55
CA ALA A 311 -2.46 14.46 -21.11
C ALA A 311 -2.69 15.35 -22.36
N ALA A 312 -1.84 16.38 -22.57
CA ALA A 312 -1.87 17.30 -23.71
C ALA A 312 -1.10 16.73 -24.91
#